data_7261c09cebc14601f23c3c758166c5d4
#
_entry.id   7261c09cebc14601f23c3c758166c5d4
#
_cell.length_a   1.000
_cell.length_b   1.000
_cell.length_c   1.000
_cell.angle_alpha   90.00
_cell.angle_beta   90.00
_cell.angle_gamma   90.00
#
_symmetry.space_group_name_H-M   'P 1'
#
loop_
_entity.id
_entity.type
_entity.pdbx_description
1 polymer ?
#
loop_
_entity_poly.entity_id
_entity_poly.type
_entity_poly.pdbx_seq_one_letter_code
_entity_poly.pdbx_strand_id
1 'polypeptide(L)'
;MAKRVNLLADREILPLLAGIEPAEAQWVLRDYLAGRMSPTIALARIVLSVGDVSEVEALVDAAERAWEPPVPPALTRLIKLLREHRPGLERVAANLGEHPDPQIPFDSPEDGIAAARRFFERAVRRGEEASVAAYSLGDAKLLAKGTREIVDVFERWGLLGPDRRTLEIGCGIGRLQAALAPRVAAAHGIDISPRMIAAARRRCAALPNVVLTVTSGRDFGGLDDASFDLVFAVDSFPYIHHAGPELVAAHFREAKRVLRPGGELALLNLSYRDDVAADRREHARLCSDHGFELVANGEQPFKMWDGVAFRARKPPSRIATACP
;
A
#
# COMPACT_ATOMS: atom_id res chain seq x y z
N MET A 1 19.91 18.99 16.54
CA MET A 1 20.94 17.94 16.67
C MET A 1 20.27 16.58 16.51
N ALA A 2 20.32 15.97 15.32
CA ALA A 2 19.82 14.62 15.13
C ALA A 2 20.77 13.65 15.87
N LYS A 3 20.25 12.88 16.83
CA LYS A 3 20.99 11.78 17.47
C LYS A 3 21.39 10.81 16.35
N ARG A 4 22.69 10.67 16.08
CA ARG A 4 23.22 9.57 15.26
C ARG A 4 22.73 8.26 15.90
N VAL A 5 21.84 7.57 15.24
CA VAL A 5 21.53 6.17 15.54
C VAL A 5 22.83 5.42 15.22
N ASN A 6 23.41 4.75 16.19
CA ASN A 6 24.58 3.91 15.95
C ASN A 6 24.10 2.72 15.11
N LEU A 7 24.35 2.76 13.80
CA LEU A 7 24.01 1.70 12.87
C LEU A 7 25.07 0.60 13.01
N LEU A 8 24.63 -0.63 13.23
CA LEU A 8 25.50 -1.78 13.34
C LEU A 8 25.89 -2.29 11.96
N ALA A 9 27.11 -2.77 11.81
CA ALA A 9 27.54 -3.41 10.58
C ALA A 9 27.00 -4.85 10.50
N ASP A 10 26.71 -5.33 9.28
CA ASP A 10 26.16 -6.70 9.07
C ASP A 10 27.01 -7.78 9.76
N ARG A 11 28.35 -7.63 9.79
CA ARG A 11 29.28 -8.55 10.46
C ARG A 11 29.08 -8.67 11.98
N GLU A 12 28.48 -7.63 12.59
CA GLU A 12 28.21 -7.60 14.04
C GLU A 12 26.83 -8.21 14.35
N ILE A 13 25.90 -8.10 13.40
CA ILE A 13 24.50 -8.53 13.55
C ILE A 13 24.35 -10.02 13.22
N LEU A 14 24.92 -10.50 12.13
CA LEU A 14 24.70 -11.84 11.59
C LEU A 14 24.96 -12.98 12.59
N PRO A 15 26.06 -12.96 13.38
CA PRO A 15 26.32 -14.02 14.34
C PRO A 15 25.26 -14.09 15.46
N LEU A 16 24.66 -12.95 15.80
CA LEU A 16 23.68 -12.84 16.90
C LEU A 16 22.27 -13.27 16.46
N LEU A 17 22.02 -13.28 15.16
CA LEU A 17 20.77 -13.75 14.58
C LEU A 17 20.86 -15.20 14.08
N ALA A 18 22.02 -15.84 14.23
CA ALA A 18 22.18 -17.24 13.84
C ALA A 18 21.21 -18.14 14.64
N GLY A 19 20.39 -18.90 13.92
CA GLY A 19 19.36 -19.75 14.52
C GLY A 19 17.99 -19.11 14.69
N ILE A 20 17.80 -17.85 14.27
CA ILE A 20 16.45 -17.27 14.15
C ILE A 20 15.77 -17.85 12.90
N GLU A 21 14.62 -18.48 13.08
CA GLU A 21 13.77 -19.01 12.01
C GLU A 21 12.41 -18.28 12.04
N PRO A 22 11.78 -18.04 10.89
CA PRO A 22 12.25 -18.39 9.54
C PRO A 22 13.37 -17.45 9.05
N ALA A 23 14.12 -17.87 8.05
CA ALA A 23 15.25 -17.11 7.49
C ALA A 23 14.88 -15.68 7.03
N GLU A 24 13.63 -15.48 6.61
CA GLU A 24 13.11 -14.15 6.24
C GLU A 24 13.04 -13.23 7.46
N ALA A 25 12.61 -13.71 8.63
CA ALA A 25 12.60 -12.93 9.86
C ALA A 25 14.01 -12.52 10.30
N GLN A 26 15.00 -13.41 10.13
CA GLN A 26 16.42 -13.12 10.35
C GLN A 26 16.89 -11.98 9.43
N TRP A 27 16.57 -12.06 8.13
CA TRP A 27 16.93 -11.03 7.16
C TRP A 27 16.31 -9.68 7.49
N VAL A 28 15.02 -9.65 7.86
CA VAL A 28 14.30 -8.43 8.26
C VAL A 28 14.92 -7.80 9.51
N LEU A 29 15.23 -8.60 10.54
CA LEU A 29 15.90 -8.11 11.75
C LEU A 29 17.28 -7.51 11.45
N ARG A 30 18.06 -8.18 10.61
CA ARG A 30 19.37 -7.67 10.15
C ARG A 30 19.21 -6.29 9.50
N ASP A 31 18.31 -6.17 8.54
CA ASP A 31 18.10 -4.94 7.79
C ASP A 31 17.54 -3.81 8.66
N TYR A 32 16.70 -4.15 9.62
CA TYR A 32 16.20 -3.20 10.59
C TYR A 32 17.32 -2.69 11.53
N LEU A 33 18.11 -3.58 12.09
CA LEU A 33 19.22 -3.23 13.00
C LEU A 33 20.33 -2.45 12.28
N ALA A 34 20.51 -2.70 10.99
CA ALA A 34 21.38 -1.92 10.10
C ALA A 34 20.75 -0.57 9.66
N GLY A 35 19.53 -0.25 10.08
CA GLY A 35 18.86 1.02 9.79
C GLY A 35 18.30 1.15 8.37
N ARG A 36 18.15 0.04 7.64
CA ARG A 36 17.66 0.01 6.25
C ARG A 36 16.14 0.04 6.16
N MET A 37 15.41 -0.20 7.26
CA MET A 37 13.94 -0.12 7.29
C MET A 37 13.41 0.49 8.59
N SER A 38 12.14 0.92 8.57
CA SER A 38 11.47 1.45 9.75
C SER A 38 11.06 0.32 10.72
N PRO A 39 10.90 0.59 12.03
CA PRO A 39 10.50 -0.43 13.00
C PRO A 39 9.10 -0.99 12.74
N THR A 40 8.18 -0.20 12.18
CA THR A 40 6.83 -0.65 11.84
C THR A 40 6.80 -1.58 10.64
N ILE A 41 7.63 -1.31 9.63
CA ILE A 41 7.81 -2.21 8.48
C ILE A 41 8.46 -3.51 8.93
N ALA A 42 9.55 -3.41 9.71
CA ALA A 42 10.24 -4.60 10.23
C ALA A 42 9.27 -5.51 10.98
N LEU A 43 8.48 -4.94 11.90
CA LEU A 43 7.53 -5.72 12.69
C LEU A 43 6.42 -6.33 11.83
N ALA A 44 5.87 -5.58 10.87
CA ALA A 44 4.86 -6.10 9.94
C ALA A 44 5.41 -7.25 9.09
N ARG A 45 6.65 -7.13 8.57
CA ARG A 45 7.30 -8.19 7.78
C ARG A 45 7.63 -9.43 8.61
N ILE A 46 8.08 -9.26 9.87
CA ILE A 46 8.32 -10.39 10.77
C ILE A 46 7.00 -11.13 11.05
N VAL A 47 5.91 -10.39 11.32
CA VAL A 47 4.59 -10.99 11.51
C VAL A 47 4.10 -11.72 10.25
N LEU A 48 4.39 -11.17 9.07
CA LEU A 48 4.09 -11.84 7.79
C LEU A 48 4.82 -13.17 7.64
N SER A 49 6.10 -13.22 7.99
CA SER A 49 6.93 -14.42 7.81
C SER A 49 6.70 -15.49 8.88
N VAL A 50 6.36 -15.09 10.11
CA VAL A 50 6.16 -15.99 11.26
C VAL A 50 4.70 -16.43 11.39
N GLY A 51 3.74 -15.54 11.12
CA GLY A 51 2.30 -15.82 11.17
C GLY A 51 1.65 -15.69 12.54
N ASP A 52 2.39 -15.87 13.64
CA ASP A 52 1.88 -15.80 15.02
C ASP A 52 2.64 -14.76 15.85
N VAL A 53 1.90 -13.89 16.54
CA VAL A 53 2.50 -12.78 17.32
C VAL A 53 3.24 -13.27 18.55
N SER A 54 2.84 -14.39 19.15
CA SER A 54 3.55 -14.96 20.31
C SER A 54 4.90 -15.56 19.88
N GLU A 55 4.96 -16.16 18.69
CA GLU A 55 6.22 -16.62 18.11
C GLU A 55 7.12 -15.44 17.73
N VAL A 56 6.58 -14.35 17.20
CA VAL A 56 7.33 -13.10 16.98
C VAL A 56 7.90 -12.54 18.27
N GLU A 57 7.13 -12.54 19.35
CA GLU A 57 7.60 -12.10 20.67
C GLU A 57 8.75 -12.99 21.16
N ALA A 58 8.60 -14.32 21.09
CA ALA A 58 9.65 -15.27 21.46
C ALA A 58 10.94 -15.08 20.64
N LEU A 59 10.80 -14.81 19.36
CA LEU A 59 11.91 -14.55 18.43
C LEU A 59 12.65 -13.25 18.79
N VAL A 60 11.92 -12.17 19.04
CA VAL A 60 12.52 -10.87 19.39
C VAL A 60 13.17 -10.93 20.79
N ASP A 61 12.55 -11.61 21.74
CA ASP A 61 13.13 -11.87 23.08
C ASP A 61 14.37 -12.77 23.00
N ALA A 62 14.41 -13.72 22.08
CA ALA A 62 15.61 -14.54 21.84
C ALA A 62 16.75 -13.69 21.27
N ALA A 63 16.46 -12.80 20.33
CA ALA A 63 17.42 -11.85 19.80
C ALA A 63 17.96 -10.91 20.91
N GLU A 64 17.09 -10.44 21.81
CA GLU A 64 17.52 -9.61 22.95
C GLU A 64 18.46 -10.37 23.89
N ARG A 65 18.16 -11.63 24.22
CA ARG A 65 18.99 -12.47 25.09
C ARG A 65 20.34 -12.83 24.46
N ALA A 66 20.41 -12.96 23.15
CA ALA A 66 21.66 -13.24 22.43
C ALA A 66 22.61 -12.03 22.39
N TRP A 67 22.13 -10.85 22.76
CA TRP A 67 22.91 -9.61 22.73
C TRP A 67 23.62 -9.39 24.06
N GLU A 68 24.96 -9.18 24.03
CA GLU A 68 25.68 -8.70 25.19
C GLU A 68 25.30 -7.24 25.51
N PRO A 69 25.11 -6.89 26.79
CA PRO A 69 24.78 -5.51 27.16
C PRO A 69 25.87 -4.50 26.74
N PRO A 70 25.50 -3.29 26.27
CA PRO A 70 24.13 -2.76 26.19
C PRO A 70 23.35 -3.21 24.93
N VAL A 71 22.11 -3.62 25.14
CA VAL A 71 21.18 -3.96 24.02
C VAL A 71 21.00 -2.75 23.08
N PRO A 72 21.06 -2.95 21.75
CA PRO A 72 20.91 -1.86 20.82
C PRO A 72 19.58 -1.11 20.99
N PRO A 73 19.58 0.24 20.97
CA PRO A 73 18.36 1.03 21.09
C PRO A 73 17.30 0.71 20.03
N ALA A 74 17.73 0.22 18.86
CA ALA A 74 16.82 -0.24 17.81
C ALA A 74 16.04 -1.48 18.25
N LEU A 75 16.71 -2.49 18.83
CA LEU A 75 16.07 -3.71 19.30
C LEU A 75 15.10 -3.41 20.46
N THR A 76 15.53 -2.62 21.44
CA THR A 76 14.66 -2.15 22.53
C THR A 76 13.41 -1.43 22.00
N ARG A 77 13.55 -0.64 20.93
CA ARG A 77 12.41 0.04 20.28
C ARG A 77 11.46 -0.94 19.62
N LEU A 78 11.98 -1.97 18.96
CA LEU A 78 11.17 -3.00 18.31
C LEU A 78 10.33 -3.77 19.32
N ILE A 79 10.96 -4.20 20.43
CA ILE A 79 10.32 -4.90 21.55
C ILE A 79 9.19 -4.04 22.15
N LYS A 80 9.49 -2.76 22.40
CA LYS A 80 8.49 -1.83 22.92
C LYS A 80 7.31 -1.70 21.98
N LEU A 81 7.56 -1.52 20.68
CA LEU A 81 6.53 -1.36 19.68
C LEU A 81 5.65 -2.63 19.56
N LEU A 82 6.25 -3.82 19.59
CA LEU A 82 5.55 -5.10 19.60
C LEU A 82 4.57 -5.18 20.78
N ARG A 83 5.05 -4.91 21.99
CA ARG A 83 4.24 -4.98 23.21
C ARG A 83 3.12 -3.93 23.23
N GLU A 84 3.40 -2.70 22.80
CA GLU A 84 2.42 -1.59 22.75
C GLU A 84 1.27 -1.85 21.73
N HIS A 85 1.58 -2.54 20.63
CA HIS A 85 0.63 -2.76 19.53
C HIS A 85 0.17 -4.21 19.38
N ARG A 86 0.47 -5.08 20.36
CA ARG A 86 0.14 -6.52 20.31
C ARG A 86 -1.29 -6.83 19.84
N PRO A 87 -2.37 -6.21 20.40
CA PRO A 87 -3.74 -6.53 19.97
C PRO A 87 -4.04 -6.16 18.50
N GLY A 88 -3.39 -5.13 18.00
CA GLY A 88 -3.47 -4.72 16.59
C GLY A 88 -2.73 -5.70 15.70
N LEU A 89 -1.52 -6.11 16.10
CA LEU A 89 -0.71 -7.09 15.39
C LEU A 89 -1.38 -8.47 15.29
N GLU A 90 -2.07 -8.92 16.35
CA GLU A 90 -2.84 -10.17 16.32
C GLU A 90 -3.94 -10.14 15.26
N ARG A 91 -4.62 -8.97 15.08
CA ARG A 91 -5.60 -8.80 14.00
C ARG A 91 -4.93 -8.77 12.61
N VAL A 92 -3.77 -8.12 12.49
CA VAL A 92 -2.99 -8.11 11.25
C VAL A 92 -2.54 -9.53 10.90
N ALA A 93 -1.96 -10.27 11.84
CA ALA A 93 -1.54 -11.66 11.63
C ALA A 93 -2.71 -12.55 11.19
N ALA A 94 -3.86 -12.45 11.87
CA ALA A 94 -5.07 -13.19 11.51
C ALA A 94 -5.60 -12.84 10.10
N ASN A 95 -5.40 -11.60 9.64
CA ASN A 95 -5.74 -11.23 8.27
C ASN A 95 -4.74 -11.84 7.28
N LEU A 96 -3.44 -11.73 7.57
CA LEU A 96 -2.38 -12.23 6.68
C LEU A 96 -2.45 -13.74 6.48
N GLY A 97 -2.78 -14.51 7.53
CA GLY A 97 -2.97 -15.96 7.44
C GLY A 97 -4.13 -16.41 6.53
N GLU A 98 -5.03 -15.50 6.18
CA GLU A 98 -6.13 -15.74 5.22
C GLU A 98 -5.92 -15.05 3.86
N HIS A 99 -4.76 -14.43 3.67
CA HIS A 99 -4.44 -13.78 2.41
C HIS A 99 -4.27 -14.81 1.30
N PRO A 100 -4.85 -14.60 0.11
CA PRO A 100 -4.59 -15.48 -1.03
C PRO A 100 -3.09 -15.53 -1.35
N ASP A 101 -2.54 -16.73 -1.52
CA ASP A 101 -1.13 -16.90 -1.86
C ASP A 101 -0.83 -16.22 -3.22
N PRO A 102 0.03 -15.18 -3.26
CA PRO A 102 0.31 -14.45 -4.48
C PRO A 102 1.02 -15.29 -5.56
N GLN A 103 1.53 -16.47 -5.22
CA GLN A 103 2.18 -17.40 -6.15
C GLN A 103 1.19 -18.35 -6.83
N ILE A 104 -0.03 -18.47 -6.31
CA ILE A 104 -1.06 -19.34 -6.89
C ILE A 104 -1.96 -18.48 -7.78
N PRO A 105 -1.92 -18.66 -9.12
CA PRO A 105 -2.79 -17.90 -10.03
C PRO A 105 -4.24 -18.32 -9.84
N PHE A 106 -5.15 -17.40 -10.14
CA PHE A 106 -6.58 -17.69 -10.22
C PHE A 106 -6.95 -18.23 -11.62
N ASP A 107 -7.97 -19.08 -11.68
CA ASP A 107 -8.47 -19.65 -12.94
C ASP A 107 -9.12 -18.56 -13.83
N SER A 108 -9.65 -17.51 -13.23
CA SER A 108 -10.26 -16.38 -13.92
C SER A 108 -10.11 -15.08 -13.13
N PRO A 109 -10.22 -13.90 -13.80
CA PRO A 109 -10.28 -12.61 -13.11
C PRO A 109 -11.41 -12.54 -12.08
N GLU A 110 -12.54 -13.20 -12.35
CA GLU A 110 -13.71 -13.27 -11.46
C GLU A 110 -13.39 -13.98 -10.14
N ASP A 111 -12.63 -15.06 -10.20
CA ASP A 111 -12.19 -15.80 -9.00
C ASP A 111 -11.26 -14.95 -8.15
N GLY A 112 -10.35 -14.22 -8.78
CA GLY A 112 -9.46 -13.27 -8.11
C GLY A 112 -10.23 -12.14 -7.45
N ILE A 113 -11.16 -11.50 -8.15
CA ILE A 113 -12.04 -10.46 -7.59
C ILE A 113 -12.86 -11.01 -6.42
N ALA A 114 -13.45 -12.20 -6.57
CA ALA A 114 -14.25 -12.83 -5.53
C ALA A 114 -13.40 -13.19 -4.29
N ALA A 115 -12.18 -13.68 -4.50
CA ALA A 115 -11.24 -14.00 -3.41
C ALA A 115 -10.83 -12.72 -2.65
N ALA A 116 -10.41 -11.67 -3.35
CA ALA A 116 -10.07 -10.38 -2.75
C ALA A 116 -11.25 -9.79 -1.98
N ARG A 117 -12.46 -9.82 -2.57
CA ARG A 117 -13.67 -9.35 -1.89
C ARG A 117 -13.93 -10.10 -0.60
N ARG A 118 -13.89 -11.45 -0.61
CA ARG A 118 -14.08 -12.27 0.60
C ARG A 118 -13.04 -11.96 1.67
N PHE A 119 -11.78 -11.81 1.26
CA PHE A 119 -10.69 -11.46 2.15
C PHE A 119 -10.95 -10.12 2.86
N PHE A 120 -11.19 -9.04 2.12
CA PHE A 120 -11.41 -7.71 2.70
C PHE A 120 -12.72 -7.60 3.49
N GLU A 121 -13.76 -8.32 3.12
CA GLU A 121 -15.00 -8.44 3.88
C GLU A 121 -14.79 -9.07 5.27
N ARG A 122 -13.86 -10.01 5.39
CA ARG A 122 -13.48 -10.61 6.68
C ARG A 122 -12.53 -9.71 7.45
N ALA A 123 -11.50 -9.19 6.78
CA ALA A 123 -10.47 -8.36 7.40
C ALA A 123 -11.06 -7.11 8.09
N VAL A 124 -11.97 -6.39 7.44
CA VAL A 124 -12.58 -5.18 8.02
C VAL A 124 -13.45 -5.49 9.25
N ARG A 125 -14.01 -6.70 9.35
CA ARG A 125 -14.76 -7.13 10.56
C ARG A 125 -13.88 -7.38 11.76
N ARG A 126 -12.61 -7.76 11.54
CA ARG A 126 -11.62 -7.95 12.63
C ARG A 126 -11.07 -6.61 13.12
N GLY A 127 -11.02 -5.59 12.26
CA GLY A 127 -10.56 -4.26 12.61
C GLY A 127 -10.31 -3.40 11.38
N GLU A 128 -10.87 -2.19 11.36
CA GLU A 128 -10.77 -1.30 10.21
C GLU A 128 -9.31 -0.97 9.88
N GLU A 129 -8.51 -0.57 10.87
CA GLU A 129 -7.10 -0.19 10.68
C GLU A 129 -6.22 -1.39 10.27
N ALA A 130 -6.48 -2.57 10.86
CA ALA A 130 -5.73 -3.79 10.57
C ALA A 130 -6.07 -4.38 9.18
N SER A 131 -7.14 -3.90 8.53
CA SER A 131 -7.61 -4.42 7.25
C SER A 131 -6.98 -3.76 6.02
N VAL A 132 -6.26 -2.64 6.17
CA VAL A 132 -5.83 -1.82 5.04
C VAL A 132 -4.33 -1.52 4.97
N ALA A 133 -3.57 -1.72 6.04
CA ALA A 133 -2.15 -1.35 6.06
C ALA A 133 -1.42 -2.07 7.18
N ALA A 134 -0.74 -3.18 6.87
CA ALA A 134 -0.01 -3.99 7.87
C ALA A 134 1.02 -3.16 8.66
N TYR A 135 1.70 -2.21 8.00
CA TYR A 135 2.66 -1.29 8.64
C TYR A 135 2.05 -0.37 9.70
N SER A 136 0.73 -0.23 9.75
CA SER A 136 0.05 0.49 10.83
C SER A 136 -0.04 -0.32 12.13
N LEU A 137 0.30 -1.60 12.10
CA LEU A 137 0.19 -2.54 13.23
C LEU A 137 -1.23 -2.58 13.81
N GLY A 138 -2.25 -2.27 13.00
CA GLY A 138 -3.65 -2.14 13.42
C GLY A 138 -3.94 -0.95 14.34
N ASP A 139 -3.06 0.04 14.38
CA ASP A 139 -3.18 1.26 15.21
C ASP A 139 -3.61 2.47 14.38
N ALA A 140 -4.65 3.18 14.86
CA ALA A 140 -5.22 4.33 14.15
C ALA A 140 -4.24 5.51 14.02
N LYS A 141 -3.34 5.73 15.00
CA LYS A 141 -2.37 6.84 14.95
C LYS A 141 -1.26 6.56 13.96
N LEU A 142 -0.77 5.31 13.92
CA LEU A 142 0.22 4.88 12.93
C LEU A 142 -0.39 4.92 11.52
N LEU A 143 -1.63 4.45 11.35
CA LEU A 143 -2.35 4.53 10.08
C LEU A 143 -2.50 5.99 9.62
N ALA A 144 -2.92 6.90 10.51
CA ALA A 144 -3.03 8.32 10.19
C ALA A 144 -1.69 8.95 9.80
N LYS A 145 -0.58 8.52 10.43
CA LYS A 145 0.76 9.00 10.09
C LYS A 145 1.20 8.54 8.70
N GLY A 146 1.00 7.25 8.36
CA GLY A 146 1.29 6.74 7.02
C GLY A 146 0.38 7.37 5.94
N THR A 147 -0.90 7.62 6.27
CA THR A 147 -1.82 8.33 5.39
C THR A 147 -1.33 9.74 5.08
N ARG A 148 -0.86 10.49 6.08
CA ARG A 148 -0.27 11.83 5.87
C ARG A 148 0.97 11.77 4.99
N GLU A 149 1.85 10.80 5.21
CA GLU A 149 3.04 10.65 4.36
C GLU A 149 2.68 10.46 2.88
N ILE A 150 1.65 9.66 2.58
CA ILE A 150 1.16 9.47 1.20
C ILE A 150 0.61 10.80 0.64
N VAL A 151 -0.18 11.53 1.40
CA VAL A 151 -0.71 12.83 0.97
C VAL A 151 0.42 13.84 0.73
N ASP A 152 1.41 13.91 1.63
CA ASP A 152 2.58 14.78 1.48
C ASP A 152 3.39 14.43 0.22
N VAL A 153 3.45 13.15 -0.16
CA VAL A 153 4.07 12.71 -1.42
C VAL A 153 3.27 13.21 -2.62
N PHE A 154 1.95 13.08 -2.60
CA PHE A 154 1.09 13.57 -3.68
C PHE A 154 1.16 15.11 -3.82
N GLU A 155 1.26 15.86 -2.71
CA GLU A 155 1.48 17.31 -2.73
C GLU A 155 2.83 17.65 -3.38
N ARG A 156 3.92 16.98 -2.98
CA ARG A 156 5.25 17.19 -3.58
C ARG A 156 5.29 16.87 -5.08
N TRP A 157 4.46 15.93 -5.53
CA TRP A 157 4.33 15.62 -6.95
C TRP A 157 3.42 16.58 -7.73
N GLY A 158 2.77 17.54 -7.06
CA GLY A 158 1.84 18.49 -7.67
C GLY A 158 0.54 17.86 -8.15
N LEU A 159 0.12 16.74 -7.55
CA LEU A 159 -1.08 15.99 -7.94
C LEU A 159 -2.36 16.51 -7.28
N LEU A 160 -2.25 17.31 -6.22
CA LEU A 160 -3.37 17.85 -5.46
C LEU A 160 -3.58 19.34 -5.76
N GLY A 161 -4.80 19.82 -5.57
CA GLY A 161 -5.19 21.22 -5.73
C GLY A 161 -6.69 21.41 -5.56
N PRO A 162 -7.15 22.63 -5.21
CA PRO A 162 -8.56 22.91 -4.88
C PRO A 162 -9.53 22.70 -6.05
N ASP A 163 -9.04 22.63 -7.26
CA ASP A 163 -9.77 22.36 -8.51
C ASP A 163 -9.66 20.92 -8.99
N ARG A 164 -8.79 20.13 -8.36
CA ARG A 164 -8.51 18.73 -8.77
C ARG A 164 -9.59 17.76 -8.29
N ARG A 165 -9.89 16.78 -9.11
CA ARG A 165 -10.77 15.65 -8.80
C ARG A 165 -9.96 14.36 -8.79
N THR A 166 -10.06 13.61 -7.71
CA THR A 166 -9.29 12.38 -7.51
C THR A 166 -10.17 11.15 -7.47
N LEU A 167 -9.66 10.02 -7.95
CA LEU A 167 -10.29 8.71 -7.87
C LEU A 167 -9.30 7.69 -7.28
N GLU A 168 -9.65 7.05 -6.18
CA GLU A 168 -8.92 5.91 -5.63
C GLU A 168 -9.57 4.59 -6.03
N ILE A 169 -8.77 3.68 -6.57
CA ILE A 169 -9.14 2.29 -6.87
C ILE A 169 -8.82 1.44 -5.63
N GLY A 170 -9.84 0.80 -5.04
CA GLY A 170 -9.70 0.05 -3.79
C GLY A 170 -9.52 0.98 -2.58
N CYS A 171 -10.48 1.89 -2.37
CA CYS A 171 -10.37 2.92 -1.32
C CYS A 171 -10.48 2.38 0.12
N GLY A 172 -10.82 1.10 0.30
CA GLY A 172 -10.95 0.46 1.58
C GLY A 172 -11.87 1.23 2.53
N ILE A 173 -11.35 1.55 3.71
CA ILE A 173 -12.08 2.28 4.77
C ILE A 173 -12.10 3.82 4.57
N GLY A 174 -11.72 4.33 3.40
CA GLY A 174 -11.79 5.76 3.06
C GLY A 174 -10.77 6.65 3.76
N ARG A 175 -9.63 6.10 4.20
CA ARG A 175 -8.61 6.87 4.92
C ARG A 175 -8.00 7.99 4.08
N LEU A 176 -7.77 7.73 2.79
CA LEU A 176 -7.22 8.72 1.87
C LEU A 176 -8.27 9.71 1.41
N GLN A 177 -9.53 9.29 1.17
CA GLN A 177 -10.63 10.22 0.88
C GLN A 177 -10.79 11.25 2.00
N ALA A 178 -10.76 10.80 3.26
CA ALA A 178 -10.86 11.71 4.41
C ALA A 178 -9.67 12.69 4.48
N ALA A 179 -8.46 12.24 4.15
CA ALA A 179 -7.27 13.07 4.18
C ALA A 179 -7.16 14.03 2.96
N LEU A 180 -7.66 13.62 1.80
CA LEU A 180 -7.62 14.40 0.55
C LEU A 180 -8.75 15.43 0.45
N ALA A 181 -9.93 15.15 1.02
CA ALA A 181 -11.10 16.01 0.90
C ALA A 181 -10.84 17.52 1.15
N PRO A 182 -10.03 17.93 2.15
CA PRO A 182 -9.74 19.34 2.38
C PRO A 182 -8.82 19.99 1.32
N ARG A 183 -8.26 19.20 0.40
CA ARG A 183 -7.18 19.60 -0.54
C ARG A 183 -7.60 19.53 -2.01
N VAL A 184 -8.79 19.00 -2.28
CA VAL A 184 -9.26 18.72 -3.65
C VAL A 184 -10.71 19.15 -3.83
N ALA A 185 -11.14 19.35 -5.08
CA ALA A 185 -12.53 19.67 -5.40
C ALA A 185 -13.45 18.48 -5.08
N ALA A 186 -13.01 17.25 -5.39
CA ALA A 186 -13.74 16.03 -5.08
C ALA A 186 -12.79 14.85 -4.89
N ALA A 187 -13.05 14.04 -3.87
CA ALA A 187 -12.35 12.79 -3.59
C ALA A 187 -13.30 11.62 -3.79
N HIS A 188 -13.14 10.89 -4.90
CA HIS A 188 -13.91 9.68 -5.18
C HIS A 188 -13.13 8.45 -4.71
N GLY A 189 -13.85 7.46 -4.19
CA GLY A 189 -13.31 6.15 -3.84
C GLY A 189 -14.21 5.05 -4.35
N ILE A 190 -13.63 4.05 -5.01
CA ILE A 190 -14.32 2.83 -5.42
C ILE A 190 -13.69 1.63 -4.72
N ASP A 191 -14.53 0.67 -4.34
CA ASP A 191 -14.09 -0.59 -3.72
C ASP A 191 -15.06 -1.72 -4.07
N ILE A 192 -14.55 -2.95 -4.11
CA ILE A 192 -15.34 -4.16 -4.39
C ILE A 192 -16.12 -4.64 -3.17
N SER A 193 -15.74 -4.23 -1.96
CA SER A 193 -16.34 -4.66 -0.71
C SER A 193 -17.39 -3.67 -0.21
N PRO A 194 -18.69 -4.04 -0.15
CA PRO A 194 -19.72 -3.23 0.49
C PRO A 194 -19.39 -2.88 1.95
N ARG A 195 -18.69 -3.74 2.68
CA ARG A 195 -18.31 -3.48 4.08
C ARG A 195 -17.23 -2.43 4.20
N MET A 196 -16.23 -2.44 3.31
CA MET A 196 -15.23 -1.38 3.21
C MET A 196 -15.90 -0.04 2.91
N ILE A 197 -16.78 0.01 1.92
CA ILE A 197 -17.53 1.23 1.59
C ILE A 197 -18.41 1.70 2.74
N ALA A 198 -19.02 0.79 3.50
CA ALA A 198 -19.79 1.17 4.69
C ALA A 198 -18.89 1.81 5.78
N ALA A 199 -17.69 1.28 6.00
CA ALA A 199 -16.70 1.88 6.90
C ALA A 199 -16.21 3.25 6.39
N ALA A 200 -15.91 3.35 5.09
CA ALA A 200 -15.50 4.58 4.46
C ALA A 200 -16.58 5.69 4.56
N ARG A 201 -17.84 5.34 4.36
CA ARG A 201 -18.97 6.28 4.51
C ARG A 201 -19.10 6.79 5.94
N ARG A 202 -18.89 5.96 6.95
CA ARG A 202 -18.87 6.42 8.37
C ARG A 202 -17.72 7.40 8.60
N ARG A 203 -16.52 7.07 8.11
CA ARG A 203 -15.30 7.89 8.27
C ARG A 203 -15.43 9.24 7.58
N CYS A 204 -16.06 9.28 6.43
CA CYS A 204 -16.19 10.48 5.59
C CYS A 204 -17.54 11.20 5.74
N ALA A 205 -18.37 10.85 6.71
CA ALA A 205 -19.76 11.33 6.82
C ALA A 205 -19.92 12.87 6.85
N ALA A 206 -18.93 13.59 7.38
CA ALA A 206 -18.91 15.06 7.45
C ALA A 206 -18.25 15.75 6.23
N LEU A 207 -17.87 15.00 5.20
CA LEU A 207 -17.10 15.51 4.06
C LEU A 207 -17.98 15.52 2.79
N PRO A 208 -18.57 16.66 2.42
CA PRO A 208 -19.58 16.72 1.36
C PRO A 208 -19.00 16.49 -0.06
N ASN A 209 -17.69 16.64 -0.23
CA ASN A 209 -17.00 16.44 -1.49
C ASN A 209 -16.41 15.01 -1.66
N VAL A 210 -16.78 14.08 -0.77
CA VAL A 210 -16.39 12.67 -0.88
C VAL A 210 -17.52 11.84 -1.48
N VAL A 211 -17.18 11.06 -2.50
CA VAL A 211 -18.11 10.12 -3.16
C VAL A 211 -17.55 8.70 -3.06
N LEU A 212 -18.35 7.75 -2.56
CA LEU A 212 -17.93 6.38 -2.27
C LEU A 212 -18.89 5.38 -2.93
N THR A 213 -18.34 4.52 -3.80
CA THR A 213 -19.13 3.61 -4.64
C THR A 213 -18.61 2.17 -4.53
N VAL A 214 -19.53 1.22 -4.41
CA VAL A 214 -19.22 -0.21 -4.58
C VAL A 214 -19.18 -0.51 -6.08
N THR A 215 -18.13 -1.18 -6.55
CA THR A 215 -17.99 -1.60 -7.96
C THR A 215 -17.92 -3.11 -8.10
N SER A 216 -18.03 -3.58 -9.34
CA SER A 216 -17.86 -4.99 -9.69
C SER A 216 -16.42 -5.46 -9.52
N GLY A 217 -15.45 -4.55 -9.60
CA GLY A 217 -14.02 -4.83 -9.69
C GLY A 217 -13.52 -5.05 -11.11
N ARG A 218 -14.40 -5.14 -12.11
CA ARG A 218 -14.03 -5.31 -13.53
C ARG A 218 -13.75 -3.97 -14.22
N ASP A 219 -14.45 -2.94 -13.79
CA ASP A 219 -14.43 -1.58 -14.33
C ASP A 219 -14.64 -0.55 -13.20
N PHE A 220 -14.71 0.72 -13.57
CA PHE A 220 -14.91 1.81 -12.61
C PHE A 220 -16.38 2.21 -12.43
N GLY A 221 -17.32 1.34 -12.83
CA GLY A 221 -18.74 1.46 -12.47
C GLY A 221 -19.47 2.66 -13.05
N GLY A 222 -19.26 3.00 -14.31
CA GLY A 222 -20.03 4.04 -15.00
C GLY A 222 -19.60 5.47 -14.67
N LEU A 223 -18.35 5.67 -14.18
CA LEU A 223 -17.77 7.01 -14.05
C LEU A 223 -17.57 7.64 -15.43
N ASP A 224 -17.81 8.96 -15.54
CA ASP A 224 -17.73 9.71 -16.79
C ASP A 224 -16.30 9.79 -17.33
N ASP A 225 -16.19 9.87 -18.67
CA ASP A 225 -14.93 10.09 -19.37
C ASP A 225 -14.31 11.44 -18.98
N ALA A 226 -12.98 11.50 -18.94
CA ALA A 226 -12.23 12.73 -18.72
C ALA A 226 -12.72 13.55 -17.50
N SER A 227 -13.06 12.89 -16.40
CA SER A 227 -13.65 13.49 -15.20
C SER A 227 -12.68 13.66 -14.04
N PHE A 228 -11.50 13.01 -14.08
CA PHE A 228 -10.52 13.03 -12.99
C PHE A 228 -9.16 13.59 -13.44
N ASP A 229 -8.48 14.25 -12.52
CA ASP A 229 -7.12 14.76 -12.70
C ASP A 229 -6.08 13.75 -12.19
N LEU A 230 -6.46 12.96 -11.19
CA LEU A 230 -5.65 11.90 -10.59
C LEU A 230 -6.50 10.64 -10.40
N VAL A 231 -6.03 9.53 -10.95
CA VAL A 231 -6.48 8.17 -10.58
C VAL A 231 -5.33 7.51 -9.84
N PHE A 232 -5.61 6.88 -8.71
CA PHE A 232 -4.54 6.23 -7.94
C PHE A 232 -5.02 4.96 -7.25
N ALA A 233 -4.06 4.11 -6.90
CA ALA A 233 -4.27 2.90 -6.10
C ALA A 233 -3.16 2.80 -5.05
N VAL A 234 -3.52 2.52 -3.80
CA VAL A 234 -2.57 2.32 -2.70
C VAL A 234 -2.78 0.93 -2.12
N ASP A 235 -1.83 0.03 -2.37
CA ASP A 235 -1.87 -1.39 -1.96
C ASP A 235 -3.08 -2.20 -2.47
N SER A 236 -3.87 -1.65 -3.38
CA SER A 236 -5.02 -2.34 -3.98
C SER A 236 -4.69 -2.95 -5.35
N PHE A 237 -3.77 -2.34 -6.10
CA PHE A 237 -3.42 -2.80 -7.44
C PHE A 237 -2.76 -4.19 -7.48
N PRO A 238 -1.97 -4.64 -6.48
CA PRO A 238 -1.45 -6.00 -6.42
C PRO A 238 -2.54 -7.09 -6.47
N TYR A 239 -3.72 -6.85 -5.94
CA TYR A 239 -4.85 -7.80 -6.03
C TYR A 239 -5.43 -7.86 -7.44
N ILE A 240 -5.45 -6.73 -8.15
CA ILE A 240 -5.84 -6.66 -9.57
C ILE A 240 -4.81 -7.40 -10.42
N HIS A 241 -3.52 -7.21 -10.12
CA HIS A 241 -2.41 -7.90 -10.78
C HIS A 241 -2.48 -9.43 -10.56
N HIS A 242 -2.75 -9.86 -9.34
CA HIS A 242 -2.89 -11.28 -8.99
C HIS A 242 -4.11 -11.93 -9.67
N ALA A 243 -5.19 -11.16 -9.89
CA ALA A 243 -6.38 -11.65 -10.62
C ALA A 243 -6.15 -11.84 -12.13
N GLY A 244 -5.02 -11.37 -12.66
CA GLY A 244 -4.57 -11.68 -14.01
C GLY A 244 -4.41 -10.49 -14.96
N PRO A 245 -3.67 -10.70 -16.07
CA PRO A 245 -3.27 -9.63 -16.98
C PRO A 245 -4.46 -8.97 -17.70
N GLU A 246 -5.55 -9.68 -17.92
CA GLU A 246 -6.76 -9.13 -18.53
C GLU A 246 -7.39 -8.05 -17.66
N LEU A 247 -7.42 -8.27 -16.32
CA LEU A 247 -7.94 -7.30 -15.36
C LEU A 247 -7.04 -6.08 -15.26
N VAL A 248 -5.72 -6.29 -15.24
CA VAL A 248 -4.72 -5.21 -15.30
C VAL A 248 -4.94 -4.32 -16.51
N ALA A 249 -5.05 -4.92 -17.71
CA ALA A 249 -5.30 -4.19 -18.95
C ALA A 249 -6.66 -3.44 -18.93
N ALA A 250 -7.70 -4.04 -18.36
CA ALA A 250 -8.99 -3.39 -18.18
C ALA A 250 -8.89 -2.13 -17.31
N HIS A 251 -8.16 -2.22 -16.17
CA HIS A 251 -7.98 -1.08 -15.27
C HIS A 251 -7.13 0.04 -15.88
N PHE A 252 -6.12 -0.28 -16.70
CA PHE A 252 -5.38 0.73 -17.44
C PHE A 252 -6.24 1.44 -18.48
N ARG A 253 -7.11 0.70 -19.21
CA ARG A 253 -8.07 1.31 -20.15
C ARG A 253 -9.06 2.23 -19.43
N GLU A 254 -9.64 1.77 -18.33
CA GLU A 254 -10.58 2.56 -17.53
C GLU A 254 -9.92 3.80 -16.92
N ALA A 255 -8.72 3.66 -16.36
CA ALA A 255 -7.96 4.80 -15.86
C ALA A 255 -7.71 5.83 -16.96
N LYS A 256 -7.31 5.38 -18.16
CA LYS A 256 -7.13 6.29 -19.29
C LYS A 256 -8.44 6.95 -19.75
N ARG A 257 -9.55 6.22 -19.73
CA ARG A 257 -10.87 6.74 -20.11
C ARG A 257 -11.30 7.87 -19.18
N VAL A 258 -11.26 7.63 -17.84
CA VAL A 258 -11.76 8.59 -16.85
C VAL A 258 -10.80 9.74 -16.57
N LEU A 259 -9.50 9.59 -16.85
CA LEU A 259 -8.53 10.68 -16.70
C LEU A 259 -8.75 11.77 -17.75
N ARG A 260 -8.65 13.01 -17.34
CA ARG A 260 -8.51 14.17 -18.22
C ARG A 260 -7.20 14.12 -18.99
N PRO A 261 -7.11 14.72 -20.17
CA PRO A 261 -5.83 14.95 -20.83
C PRO A 261 -4.86 15.69 -19.86
N GLY A 262 -3.64 15.17 -19.72
CA GLY A 262 -2.66 15.65 -18.76
C GLY A 262 -2.83 15.11 -17.34
N GLY A 263 -3.90 14.38 -17.04
CA GLY A 263 -4.11 13.71 -15.74
C GLY A 263 -3.19 12.50 -15.55
N GLU A 264 -2.99 12.09 -14.31
CA GLU A 264 -2.04 11.01 -13.97
C GLU A 264 -2.70 9.80 -13.30
N LEU A 265 -2.15 8.62 -13.63
CA LEU A 265 -2.35 7.37 -12.90
C LEU A 265 -1.16 7.17 -11.97
N ALA A 266 -1.40 6.99 -10.66
CA ALA A 266 -0.37 6.72 -9.66
C ALA A 266 -0.67 5.38 -8.96
N LEU A 267 0.20 4.39 -9.15
CA LEU A 267 0.10 3.09 -8.51
C LEU A 267 1.17 2.99 -7.42
N LEU A 268 0.75 2.84 -6.19
CA LEU A 268 1.64 2.58 -5.06
C LEU A 268 1.56 1.09 -4.75
N ASN A 269 2.58 0.36 -5.15
CA ASN A 269 2.72 -1.07 -5.40
C ASN A 269 1.95 -1.57 -6.64
N LEU A 270 2.69 -2.12 -7.58
CA LEU A 270 2.14 -2.74 -8.79
C LEU A 270 1.75 -4.20 -8.53
N SER A 271 2.61 -4.95 -7.86
CA SER A 271 2.41 -6.34 -7.50
C SER A 271 3.02 -6.67 -6.13
N TYR A 272 2.79 -7.91 -5.65
CA TYR A 272 3.44 -8.48 -4.45
C TYR A 272 4.42 -9.60 -4.82
N ARG A 273 5.00 -9.60 -6.02
CA ARG A 273 5.97 -10.63 -6.46
C ARG A 273 7.40 -10.41 -5.96
N ASP A 274 7.65 -9.35 -5.20
CA ASP A 274 8.96 -8.94 -4.66
C ASP A 274 10.08 -8.79 -5.72
N ASP A 275 9.72 -8.46 -6.96
CA ASP A 275 10.62 -8.17 -8.08
C ASP A 275 10.31 -6.81 -8.70
N VAL A 276 10.89 -5.76 -8.11
CA VAL A 276 10.74 -4.38 -8.60
C VAL A 276 11.27 -4.21 -10.02
N ALA A 277 12.27 -5.00 -10.44
CA ALA A 277 12.77 -4.92 -11.81
C ALA A 277 11.76 -5.47 -12.83
N ALA A 278 11.08 -6.57 -12.48
CA ALA A 278 9.95 -7.07 -13.28
C ALA A 278 8.79 -6.09 -13.30
N ASP A 279 8.44 -5.49 -12.16
CA ASP A 279 7.38 -4.46 -12.06
C ASP A 279 7.68 -3.25 -12.96
N ARG A 280 8.94 -2.78 -12.98
CA ARG A 280 9.37 -1.69 -13.86
C ARG A 280 9.20 -2.02 -15.35
N ARG A 281 9.57 -3.23 -15.75
CA ARG A 281 9.39 -3.67 -17.14
C ARG A 281 7.94 -3.74 -17.53
N GLU A 282 7.13 -4.31 -16.64
CA GLU A 282 5.69 -4.45 -16.88
C GLU A 282 4.97 -3.11 -16.91
N HIS A 283 5.23 -2.22 -15.96
CA HIS A 283 4.64 -0.88 -15.96
C HIS A 283 5.01 -0.09 -17.22
N ALA A 284 6.27 -0.15 -17.66
CA ALA A 284 6.69 0.51 -18.90
C ALA A 284 5.95 -0.05 -20.12
N ARG A 285 5.77 -1.39 -20.20
CA ARG A 285 4.98 -2.04 -21.24
C ARG A 285 3.51 -1.61 -21.20
N LEU A 286 2.89 -1.63 -20.02
CA LEU A 286 1.49 -1.21 -19.84
C LEU A 286 1.28 0.26 -20.25
N CYS A 287 2.23 1.15 -19.90
CA CYS A 287 2.18 2.53 -20.36
C CYS A 287 2.21 2.63 -21.88
N SER A 288 3.12 1.89 -22.54
CA SER A 288 3.20 1.85 -24.01
C SER A 288 1.93 1.30 -24.64
N ASP A 289 1.45 0.14 -24.17
CA ASP A 289 0.30 -0.56 -24.74
C ASP A 289 -1.00 0.26 -24.63
N HIS A 290 -1.12 1.04 -23.56
CA HIS A 290 -2.30 1.89 -23.30
C HIS A 290 -2.08 3.37 -23.66
N GLY A 291 -0.93 3.73 -24.23
CA GLY A 291 -0.62 5.09 -24.68
C GLY A 291 -0.56 6.12 -23.53
N PHE A 292 0.03 5.75 -22.41
CA PHE A 292 0.44 6.65 -21.35
C PHE A 292 1.88 7.09 -21.55
N GLU A 293 2.22 8.27 -21.07
CA GLU A 293 3.59 8.73 -20.89
C GLU A 293 4.12 8.24 -19.54
N LEU A 294 5.29 7.62 -19.52
CA LEU A 294 5.94 7.17 -18.29
C LEU A 294 6.47 8.39 -17.50
N VAL A 295 6.04 8.56 -16.25
CA VAL A 295 6.46 9.67 -15.37
C VAL A 295 7.44 9.21 -14.30
N ALA A 296 7.13 8.11 -13.61
CA ALA A 296 7.99 7.48 -12.61
C ALA A 296 7.86 5.96 -12.71
N ASN A 297 8.94 5.24 -12.41
CA ASN A 297 8.97 3.80 -12.61
C ASN A 297 9.75 3.07 -11.51
N GLY A 298 9.11 2.88 -10.37
CA GLY A 298 9.69 2.14 -9.26
C GLY A 298 10.50 3.01 -8.28
N GLU A 299 10.00 4.20 -7.96
CA GLU A 299 10.54 5.06 -6.91
C GLU A 299 10.07 4.61 -5.52
N GLN A 300 10.88 4.88 -4.50
CA GLN A 300 10.55 4.60 -3.08
C GLN A 300 10.51 5.90 -2.28
N PRO A 301 9.41 6.67 -2.36
CA PRO A 301 9.34 8.00 -1.76
C PRO A 301 8.98 8.02 -0.27
N PHE A 302 8.67 6.85 0.33
CA PHE A 302 8.13 6.72 1.68
C PHE A 302 9.21 6.34 2.70
N LYS A 303 9.01 6.75 3.97
CA LYS A 303 9.89 6.42 5.11
C LYS A 303 9.22 5.45 6.09
N MET A 304 7.90 5.56 6.24
CA MET A 304 7.12 4.70 7.13
C MET A 304 6.63 3.43 6.46
N TRP A 305 6.61 3.42 5.16
CA TRP A 305 6.10 2.34 4.33
C TRP A 305 7.10 2.04 3.21
N ASP A 306 7.21 0.80 2.81
CA ASP A 306 8.13 0.33 1.76
C ASP A 306 7.49 0.28 0.37
N GLY A 307 6.39 1.00 0.19
CA GLY A 307 5.68 1.07 -1.08
C GLY A 307 6.51 1.64 -2.23
N VAL A 308 6.36 1.00 -3.37
CA VAL A 308 7.03 1.35 -4.62
C VAL A 308 6.06 2.09 -5.53
N ALA A 309 6.46 3.27 -5.99
CA ALA A 309 5.62 4.17 -6.77
C ALA A 309 5.87 4.05 -8.28
N PHE A 310 4.78 3.95 -9.02
CA PHE A 310 4.73 3.93 -10.48
C PHE A 310 3.76 5.00 -10.94
N ARG A 311 4.16 5.88 -11.87
CA ARG A 311 3.32 6.99 -12.33
C ARG A 311 3.31 7.06 -13.86
N ALA A 312 2.13 7.29 -14.40
CA ALA A 312 1.88 7.40 -15.82
C ALA A 312 0.95 8.58 -16.11
N ARG A 313 1.19 9.34 -17.16
CA ARG A 313 0.40 10.50 -17.54
C ARG A 313 -0.40 10.23 -18.81
N LYS A 314 -1.67 10.56 -18.80
CA LYS A 314 -2.46 10.63 -20.05
C LYS A 314 -1.96 11.83 -20.88
N PRO A 315 -1.51 11.63 -22.12
CA PRO A 315 -1.04 12.73 -22.95
C PRO A 315 -2.08 13.86 -23.06
N PRO A 316 -1.65 15.11 -23.17
CA PRO A 316 -2.58 16.23 -23.46
C PRO A 316 -3.28 15.98 -24.79
N SER A 317 -4.50 16.49 -24.93
CA SER A 317 -5.18 16.47 -26.23
C SER A 317 -4.30 17.21 -27.23
N ARG A 318 -4.00 16.55 -28.38
CA ARG A 318 -3.36 17.27 -29.49
C ARG A 318 -4.30 18.42 -29.87
N ILE A 319 -3.90 19.65 -29.65
CA ILE A 319 -4.55 20.78 -30.28
C ILE A 319 -4.34 20.54 -31.77
N ALA A 320 -5.43 20.22 -32.49
CA ALA A 320 -5.37 20.23 -33.93
C ALA A 320 -4.96 21.66 -34.31
N THR A 321 -3.71 21.85 -34.64
CA THR A 321 -3.26 23.06 -35.32
C THR A 321 -4.04 23.07 -36.62
N ALA A 322 -5.13 23.85 -36.62
CA ALA A 322 -5.78 24.23 -37.88
C ALA A 322 -4.67 24.88 -38.72
N CYS A 323 -4.28 24.19 -39.76
CA CYS A 323 -3.39 24.76 -40.77
C CYS A 323 -4.16 25.92 -41.42
N PRO A 324 -3.56 27.10 -41.57
CA PRO A 324 -4.18 28.24 -42.21
C PRO A 324 -4.50 28.00 -43.68
#